data_f18b6bce4e1fc007a2dda1c3cdf2db6f
#
_entry.id   f18b6bce4e1fc007a2dda1c3cdf2db6f
#
_cell.length_a   1.000
_cell.length_b   1.000
_cell.length_c   1.000
_cell.angle_alpha   90.00
_cell.angle_beta   90.00
_cell.angle_gamma   90.00
#
_symmetry.space_group_name_H-M   'P 1'
#
loop_
_entity.id
_entity.type
_entity.pdbx_description
1 polymer ?
#
loop_
_entity_poly.entity_id
_entity_poly.type
_entity_poly.pdbx_seq_one_letter_code
_entity_poly.pdbx_strand_id
1 'polypeptide(L)' 'MEFEGTVYKILPVTKGTSARGEWQRQDVVFEMNEGSFTRKICVTFFNKPEDVARLKEGSTYNVSVKIESREYNG' A
#
# COMPACT_ATOMS: atom_id res chain seq x y z
N MET A 1 -11.64 -6.10 0.06
CA MET A 1 -11.47 -5.75 1.47
C MET A 1 -11.18 -4.27 1.61
N GLU A 2 -11.88 -3.64 2.49
CA GLU A 2 -11.70 -2.21 2.74
C GLU A 2 -11.31 -2.00 4.19
N PHE A 3 -10.43 -1.04 4.40
CA PHE A 3 -10.07 -0.65 5.76
C PHE A 3 -9.76 0.84 5.81
N GLU A 4 -9.92 1.42 6.99
CA GLU A 4 -9.53 2.80 7.23
C GLU A 4 -8.14 2.80 7.85
N GLY A 5 -7.21 3.44 7.18
CA GLY A 5 -5.84 3.48 7.63
C GLY A 5 -5.23 4.86 7.51
N THR A 6 -4.33 5.17 8.43
CA THR A 6 -3.55 6.39 8.38
C THR A 6 -2.21 6.10 7.72
N VAL A 7 -1.81 6.93 6.79
CA VAL A 7 -0.53 6.75 6.12
C VAL A 7 0.59 6.99 7.12
N TYR A 8 1.30 5.92 7.46
CA TYR A 8 2.41 5.99 8.39
C TYR A 8 3.69 6.37 7.68
N LYS A 9 3.96 5.74 6.54
CA LYS A 9 5.16 6.01 5.77
C LYS A 9 4.96 5.64 4.31
N ILE A 10 5.43 6.48 3.43
CA ILE A 10 5.47 6.20 2.00
C ILE A 10 6.91 5.86 1.65
N LEU A 11 7.13 4.63 1.20
CA LEU A 11 8.47 4.16 0.87
C LEU A 11 8.87 4.61 -0.53
N PRO A 12 10.17 4.62 -0.84
CA PRO A 12 10.63 5.00 -2.17
C PRO A 12 10.07 4.07 -3.25
N VAL A 13 9.83 4.63 -4.43
CA VAL A 13 9.38 3.84 -5.56
C VAL A 13 10.49 2.95 -6.07
N THR A 14 10.13 1.70 -6.42
CA THR A 14 11.03 0.76 -7.06
C THR A 14 10.62 0.64 -8.51
N LYS A 15 11.58 0.79 -9.41
CA LYS A 15 11.35 0.71 -10.85
C LYS A 15 12.18 -0.39 -11.46
N GLY A 16 11.66 -0.99 -12.51
CA GLY A 16 12.38 -2.01 -13.24
C GLY A 16 11.92 -2.07 -14.69
N THR A 17 12.58 -2.92 -15.45
CA THR A 17 12.23 -3.14 -16.85
C THR A 17 12.08 -4.62 -17.08
N SER A 18 11.00 -4.99 -17.76
CA SER A 18 10.74 -6.37 -18.13
C SER A 18 10.50 -6.46 -19.64
N ALA A 19 10.26 -7.68 -20.13
CA ALA A 19 9.97 -7.90 -21.54
C ALA A 19 8.72 -7.13 -22.01
N ARG A 20 7.86 -6.76 -21.09
CA ARG A 20 6.63 -6.01 -21.39
C ARG A 20 6.81 -4.50 -21.29
N GLY A 21 7.99 -4.03 -20.91
CA GLY A 21 8.27 -2.64 -20.74
C GLY A 21 8.62 -2.26 -19.31
N GLU A 22 8.54 -1.01 -19.02
CA GLU A 22 8.86 -0.50 -17.69
C GLU A 22 7.73 -0.75 -16.70
N TRP A 23 8.12 -1.06 -15.48
CA TRP A 23 7.17 -1.20 -14.40
C TRP A 23 7.68 -0.45 -13.17
N GLN A 24 6.75 -0.14 -12.29
CA GLN A 24 7.10 0.46 -11.01
C GLN A 24 6.16 -0.04 -9.93
N ARG A 25 6.69 -0.10 -8.73
CA ARG A 25 5.89 -0.42 -7.55
C ARG A 25 6.30 0.49 -6.42
N GLN A 26 5.38 0.76 -5.55
CA GLN A 26 5.65 1.57 -4.38
C GLN A 26 4.86 1.02 -3.20
N ASP A 27 5.55 0.84 -2.10
CA ASP A 27 4.94 0.34 -0.89
C ASP A 27 4.57 1.50 0.01
N VAL A 28 3.40 1.41 0.60
CA VAL A 28 2.91 2.39 1.56
C VAL A 28 2.52 1.65 2.82
N VAL A 29 3.02 2.11 3.95
CA VAL A 29 2.69 1.54 5.24
C VAL A 29 1.53 2.33 5.84
N PHE A 30 0.44 1.63 6.10
CA PHE A 30 -0.73 2.20 6.75
C PHE A 30 -0.78 1.74 8.20
N GLU A 31 -1.23 2.62 9.07
CA GLU A 31 -1.43 2.31 10.47
C GLU A 31 -2.92 2.26 10.77
N MET A 32 -3.35 1.18 11.39
CA MET A 32 -4.73 0.99 11.79
C MET A 32 -4.82 0.90 13.30
N ASN A 33 -5.78 1.60 13.88
CA ASN A 33 -6.06 1.49 15.30
C ASN A 33 -7.22 0.51 15.51
N GLU A 34 -6.95 -0.57 16.22
CA GLU A 34 -7.96 -1.54 16.60
C GLU A 34 -8.03 -1.62 18.12
N GLY A 35 -8.96 -0.86 18.70
CA GLY A 35 -9.08 -0.84 20.15
C GLY A 35 -7.79 -0.38 20.83
N SER A 36 -7.16 -1.26 21.59
CA SER A 36 -5.90 -0.96 22.27
C SER A 36 -4.67 -1.32 21.43
N PHE A 37 -4.87 -1.80 20.21
CA PHE A 37 -3.77 -2.20 19.34
C PHE A 37 -3.62 -1.26 18.17
N THR A 38 -2.39 -1.06 17.77
CA THR A 38 -2.06 -0.38 16.52
C THR A 38 -1.42 -1.41 15.59
N ARG A 39 -2.00 -1.56 14.42
CA ARG A 39 -1.46 -2.46 13.39
C ARG A 39 -0.91 -1.66 12.24
N LYS A 40 0.15 -2.17 11.67
CA LYS A 40 0.71 -1.59 10.44
C LYS A 40 0.54 -2.59 9.31
N ILE A 41 0.04 -2.08 8.20
CA ILE A 41 -0.18 -2.89 7.00
C ILE A 41 0.60 -2.26 5.86
N CYS A 42 1.40 -3.07 5.19
CA CYS A 42 2.13 -2.63 4.02
C CYS A 42 1.31 -2.99 2.78
N VAL A 43 0.98 -1.99 1.99
CA VAL A 43 0.23 -2.16 0.75
C VAL A 43 1.13 -1.80 -0.41
N THR A 44 1.23 -2.72 -1.38
CA THR A 44 2.02 -2.50 -2.58
C THR A 44 1.13 -1.95 -3.70
N PHE A 45 1.54 -0.81 -4.24
CA PHE A 45 0.89 -0.21 -5.39
C PHE A 45 1.75 -0.49 -6.62
N PHE A 46 1.22 -1.31 -7.52
CA PHE A 46 1.93 -1.71 -8.73
C PHE A 46 1.42 -0.91 -9.91
N ASN A 47 2.33 -0.18 -10.57
CA ASN A 47 2.01 0.69 -11.71
C ASN A 47 0.88 1.69 -11.42
N LYS A 48 0.82 2.19 -10.20
CA LYS A 48 -0.21 3.15 -9.79
C LYS A 48 0.40 4.37 -9.09
N PRO A 49 1.28 5.10 -9.77
CA PRO A 49 1.90 6.27 -9.15
C PRO A 49 0.90 7.36 -8.80
N GLU A 50 -0.19 7.44 -9.55
CA GLU A 50 -1.23 8.44 -9.29
C GLU A 50 -1.93 8.22 -7.98
N ASP A 51 -2.21 6.97 -7.64
CA ASP A 51 -2.87 6.64 -6.38
C ASP A 51 -1.98 6.98 -5.19
N VAL A 52 -0.69 6.69 -5.31
CA VAL A 52 0.26 7.01 -4.25
C VAL A 52 0.44 8.52 -4.13
N ALA A 53 0.44 9.24 -5.24
CA ALA A 53 0.60 10.69 -5.23
C ALA A 53 -0.53 11.41 -4.50
N ARG A 54 -1.69 10.78 -4.38
CA ARG A 54 -2.82 11.32 -3.64
C ARG A 54 -2.70 11.14 -2.13
N LEU A 55 -1.80 10.26 -1.70
CA LEU A 55 -1.63 9.95 -0.30
C LEU A 55 -0.68 10.94 0.35
N LYS A 56 -0.97 11.27 1.59
CA LYS A 56 -0.11 12.13 2.40
C LYS A 56 0.15 11.44 3.73
N GLU A 57 1.40 11.44 4.13
CA GLU A 57 1.76 10.89 5.43
C GLU A 57 1.01 11.63 6.54
N GLY A 58 0.45 10.86 7.47
CA GLY A 58 -0.33 11.41 8.57
C GLY A 58 -1.82 11.56 8.29
N SER A 59 -2.26 11.34 7.06
CA SER A 59 -3.67 11.44 6.69
C SER A 59 -4.33 10.07 6.70
N THR A 60 -5.62 10.05 7.00
CA THR A 60 -6.42 8.83 7.08
C THR A 60 -7.25 8.65 5.81
N TYR A 61 -7.26 7.45 5.29
CA TYR A 61 -7.99 7.11 4.07
C TYR A 61 -8.70 5.79 4.22
N ASN A 62 -9.79 5.64 3.46
CA ASN A 62 -10.40 4.34 3.24
C ASN A 62 -9.66 3.65 2.11
N VAL A 63 -9.05 2.51 2.41
CA VAL A 63 -8.26 1.77 1.44
C VAL A 63 -9.02 0.53 1.02
N SER A 64 -9.20 0.39 -0.28
CA SER A 64 -9.81 -0.79 -0.87
C SER A 64 -8.73 -1.64 -1.50
N VAL A 65 -8.60 -2.87 -1.05
CA VAL A 65 -7.56 -3.78 -1.53
C VAL A 65 -8.22 -4.98 -2.14
N LYS A 66 -7.73 -5.38 -3.32
CA LYS A 66 -8.14 -6.66 -3.88
C LYS A 66 -7.34 -7.76 -3.22
N ILE A 67 -8.04 -8.67 -2.59
CA ILE A 67 -7.41 -9.86 -2.07
C ILE A 67 -7.35 -10.86 -3.21
N GLU A 68 -6.15 -11.08 -3.74
CA GLU A 68 -5.94 -12.21 -4.61
C GLU A 68 -5.82 -13.45 -3.75
N SER A 69 -6.45 -14.51 -4.18
CA SER A 69 -6.45 -15.76 -3.43
C SER A 69 -5.10 -16.47 -3.51
N ARG A 70 -4.06 -15.77 -3.18
CA ARG A 70 -2.75 -16.36 -3.01
C ARG A 70 -2.53 -16.59 -1.54
N GLU A 71 -2.30 -17.83 -1.22
CA GLU A 71 -1.91 -18.15 0.13
C GLU A 71 -0.43 -17.89 0.28
N TYR A 72 -0.13 -16.98 1.16
CA TYR A 72 1.23 -16.80 1.63
C TYR A 72 1.35 -17.51 2.95
N ASN A 73 2.15 -18.53 2.96
CA ASN A 73 2.49 -19.22 4.18
C ASN A 73 3.68 -18.50 4.81
N GLY A 74 3.38 -17.72 5.77
CA GLY A 74 4.43 -17.02 6.48
C GLY A 74 4.41 -15.56 6.32
#